data_c26c8c6b0423e77a60cdb6a4ed423a00
#
_entry.id   c26c8c6b0423e77a60cdb6a4ed423a00
#
_cell.length_a   1.000
_cell.length_b   1.000
_cell.length_c   1.000
_cell.angle_alpha   90.00
_cell.angle_beta   90.00
_cell.angle_gamma   90.00
#
_symmetry.space_group_name_H-M   'P 1'
#
loop_
_entity.id
_entity.type
_entity.pdbx_description
1 polymer ?
#
loop_
_entity_poly.entity_id
_entity_poly.type
_entity_poly.pdbx_seq_one_letter_code
_entity_poly.pdbx_strand_id
1 'polypeptide(L)'
;GHRGFEIAPEPGLSEAEAAARRDFTINAMSWDPFTERVIDPLGGQADLKAKVLRHASPAFVEDPLRVLRAMQFAARFDFTLAHETALLCRSIVDAYHELPLERVWGEWDKWATQSTRPSRGLAVLEQTGWLAHFPELAALRNCPQEPEWHPEGDVFNHTQHCCDALVKLQPWKSADSHRRRFLLFAVLTHDLGKPSTTIRSHRREVVRWTSAGHEAAGGPIA
;
A
#
# COMPACT_ATOMS: atom_id res chain seq x y z
N GLY A 1 10.70 -21.19 9.61
CA GLY A 1 10.92 -19.81 10.05
C GLY A 1 11.09 -19.78 11.55
N HIS A 2 12.21 -19.29 12.03
CA HIS A 2 12.46 -19.10 13.46
C HIS A 2 11.46 -18.04 13.98
N ARG A 3 10.57 -18.45 14.87
CA ARG A 3 9.81 -17.54 15.72
C ARG A 3 10.70 -17.25 16.95
N GLY A 4 11.58 -16.27 16.84
CA GLY A 4 12.35 -15.74 17.94
C GLY A 4 11.63 -14.56 18.58
N PHE A 5 11.74 -14.39 19.89
CA PHE A 5 11.44 -13.12 20.54
C PHE A 5 12.65 -12.21 20.33
N GLU A 6 12.43 -11.03 19.77
CA GLU A 6 13.44 -9.99 19.73
C GLU A 6 13.34 -9.19 21.03
N ILE A 7 14.37 -9.29 21.85
CA ILE A 7 14.49 -8.51 23.08
C ILE A 7 15.48 -7.38 22.77
N ALA A 8 14.98 -6.17 22.64
CA ALA A 8 15.78 -4.96 22.51
C ALA A 8 15.69 -4.18 23.83
N PRO A 9 16.61 -4.37 24.77
CA PRO A 9 16.62 -3.59 25.99
C PRO A 9 17.01 -2.14 25.66
N GLU A 10 16.16 -1.21 26.02
CA GLU A 10 16.43 0.23 25.91
C GLU A 10 16.47 0.82 27.34
N PRO A 11 17.59 0.62 28.07
CA PRO A 11 17.70 1.06 29.46
C PRO A 11 17.58 2.60 29.55
N GLY A 12 16.72 3.07 30.44
CA GLY A 12 16.53 4.48 30.73
C GLY A 12 15.41 5.17 29.97
N LEU A 13 14.70 4.48 29.08
CA LEU A 13 13.50 5.03 28.44
C LEU A 13 12.24 4.68 29.25
N SER A 14 11.34 5.64 29.36
CA SER A 14 9.96 5.36 29.78
C SER A 14 9.20 4.60 28.70
N GLU A 15 8.12 3.92 29.08
CA GLU A 15 7.23 3.22 28.14
C GLU A 15 6.67 4.15 27.04
N ALA A 16 6.35 5.40 27.40
CA ALA A 16 5.87 6.40 26.47
C ALA A 16 6.95 6.83 25.45
N GLU A 17 8.21 6.97 25.89
CA GLU A 17 9.32 7.31 24.99
C GLU A 17 9.64 6.15 24.06
N ALA A 18 9.64 4.92 24.56
CA ALA A 18 9.82 3.73 23.72
C ALA A 18 8.69 3.57 22.69
N ALA A 19 7.45 3.82 23.09
CA ALA A 19 6.28 3.81 22.21
C ALA A 19 6.37 4.90 21.11
N ALA A 20 6.83 6.10 21.45
CA ALA A 20 6.96 7.21 20.53
C ALA A 20 7.99 6.98 19.40
N ARG A 21 8.93 6.04 19.57
CA ARG A 21 9.91 5.66 18.53
C ARG A 21 9.35 4.71 17.50
N ARG A 22 8.18 4.10 17.75
CA ARG A 22 7.53 3.19 16.80
C ARG A 22 6.98 3.94 15.61
N ASP A 23 6.61 3.18 14.56
CA ASP A 23 6.00 3.76 13.34
C ASP A 23 4.54 4.20 13.59
N PHE A 24 3.71 3.31 14.12
CA PHE A 24 2.27 3.55 14.30
C PHE A 24 1.85 3.28 15.75
N THR A 25 0.80 3.98 16.19
CA THR A 25 0.18 3.80 17.51
C THR A 25 -0.19 2.34 17.77
N ILE A 26 -0.72 1.63 16.76
CA ILE A 26 -1.09 0.22 16.85
C ILE A 26 0.10 -0.72 17.08
N ASN A 27 1.30 -0.31 16.69
CA ASN A 27 2.55 -1.07 16.90
C ASN A 27 3.33 -0.59 18.13
N ALA A 28 2.82 0.45 18.78
CA ALA A 28 3.42 1.06 19.96
C ALA A 28 2.83 0.52 21.28
N MET A 29 1.86 -0.35 21.18
CA MET A 29 1.32 -1.09 22.31
C MET A 29 2.28 -2.20 22.73
N SER A 30 2.39 -2.45 24.03
CA SER A 30 3.08 -3.59 24.60
C SER A 30 2.18 -4.36 25.56
N TRP A 31 2.54 -5.58 25.85
CA TRP A 31 1.85 -6.41 26.81
C TRP A 31 2.81 -6.80 27.94
N ASP A 32 2.39 -6.51 29.17
CA ASP A 32 3.15 -6.90 30.37
C ASP A 32 2.73 -8.31 30.79
N PRO A 33 3.62 -9.31 30.69
CA PRO A 33 3.31 -10.70 31.05
C PRO A 33 3.12 -10.95 32.54
N PHE A 34 3.58 -10.04 33.40
CA PHE A 34 3.48 -10.19 34.84
C PHE A 34 2.16 -9.66 35.38
N THR A 35 1.66 -8.54 34.83
CA THR A 35 0.40 -7.94 35.25
C THR A 35 -0.76 -8.29 34.30
N GLU A 36 -0.49 -8.98 33.19
CA GLU A 36 -1.43 -9.33 32.12
C GLU A 36 -2.16 -8.09 31.56
N ARG A 37 -1.48 -6.95 31.53
CA ARG A 37 -2.05 -5.69 31.06
C ARG A 37 -1.44 -5.26 29.73
N VAL A 38 -2.31 -4.68 28.87
CA VAL A 38 -1.85 -3.94 27.69
C VAL A 38 -1.44 -2.54 28.13
N ILE A 39 -0.22 -2.17 27.81
CA ILE A 39 0.34 -0.84 27.99
C ILE A 39 0.16 -0.12 26.66
N ASP A 40 -0.62 0.96 26.66
CA ASP A 40 -1.03 1.71 25.46
C ASP A 40 -0.93 3.22 25.70
N PRO A 41 0.27 3.77 25.73
CA PRO A 41 0.48 5.18 26.05
C PRO A 41 0.00 6.13 24.93
N LEU A 42 -0.21 5.63 23.70
CA LEU A 42 -0.53 6.44 22.51
C LEU A 42 -1.93 6.20 21.95
N GLY A 43 -2.76 5.38 22.63
CA GLY A 43 -4.13 5.11 22.21
C GLY A 43 -4.25 4.16 21.02
N GLY A 44 -3.29 3.26 20.84
CA GLY A 44 -3.24 2.28 19.76
C GLY A 44 -4.45 1.36 19.72
N GLN A 45 -5.05 1.00 20.88
CA GLN A 45 -6.27 0.19 20.93
C GLN A 45 -7.46 0.90 20.28
N ALA A 46 -7.59 2.23 20.47
CA ALA A 46 -8.64 3.01 19.84
C ALA A 46 -8.45 3.06 18.32
N ASP A 47 -7.23 3.30 17.84
CA ASP A 47 -6.90 3.31 16.41
C ASP A 47 -7.07 1.91 15.78
N LEU A 48 -6.70 0.85 16.49
CA LEU A 48 -6.92 -0.52 16.06
C LEU A 48 -8.43 -0.82 15.88
N LYS A 49 -9.24 -0.42 16.83
CA LYS A 49 -10.72 -0.57 16.77
C LYS A 49 -11.33 0.25 15.63
N ALA A 50 -10.81 1.46 15.41
CA ALA A 50 -11.24 2.36 14.33
C ALA A 50 -10.69 1.95 12.95
N LYS A 51 -9.75 1.00 12.87
CA LYS A 51 -9.02 0.59 11.67
C LYS A 51 -8.25 1.76 11.02
N VAL A 52 -7.54 2.53 11.83
CA VAL A 52 -6.79 3.71 11.42
C VAL A 52 -5.30 3.49 11.67
N LEU A 53 -4.47 3.84 10.68
CA LEU A 53 -3.02 3.96 10.83
C LEU A 53 -2.67 5.39 11.18
N ARG A 54 -2.27 5.60 12.43
CA ARG A 54 -1.79 6.88 12.94
C ARG A 54 -0.32 6.75 13.33
N HIS A 55 0.51 7.71 12.95
CA HIS A 55 1.91 7.76 13.37
C HIS A 55 2.02 7.88 14.90
N ALA A 56 3.04 7.25 15.47
CA ALA A 56 3.23 7.23 16.92
C ALA A 56 3.71 8.59 17.45
N SER A 57 4.55 9.29 16.69
CA SER A 57 5.08 10.62 17.04
C SER A 57 5.60 11.34 15.79
N PRO A 58 5.97 12.66 15.90
CA PRO A 58 6.63 13.38 14.81
C PRO A 58 7.97 12.76 14.36
N ALA A 59 8.62 11.94 15.18
CA ALA A 59 9.81 11.16 14.82
C ALA A 59 9.55 10.12 13.71
N PHE A 60 8.31 9.96 13.29
CA PHE A 60 7.93 9.16 12.12
C PHE A 60 8.75 9.50 10.88
N VAL A 61 9.10 10.76 10.67
CA VAL A 61 9.85 11.25 9.51
C VAL A 61 11.32 10.80 9.49
N GLU A 62 11.85 10.31 10.59
CA GLU A 62 13.26 9.87 10.70
C GLU A 62 13.54 8.59 9.88
N ASP A 63 12.50 7.80 9.58
CA ASP A 63 12.62 6.65 8.68
C ASP A 63 11.56 6.73 7.58
N PRO A 64 11.92 7.24 6.39
CA PRO A 64 10.98 7.39 5.27
C PRO A 64 10.32 6.08 4.82
N LEU A 65 10.93 4.91 5.10
CA LEU A 65 10.33 3.61 4.82
C LEU A 65 8.98 3.42 5.52
N ARG A 66 8.73 4.14 6.61
CA ARG A 66 7.45 4.06 7.34
C ARG A 66 6.24 4.41 6.47
N VAL A 67 6.43 5.17 5.38
CA VAL A 67 5.35 5.43 4.40
C VAL A 67 5.00 4.16 3.61
N LEU A 68 6.00 3.41 3.15
CA LEU A 68 5.75 2.11 2.49
C LEU A 68 5.24 1.07 3.48
N ARG A 69 5.63 1.16 4.74
CA ARG A 69 5.05 0.35 5.81
C ARG A 69 3.57 0.68 6.03
N ALA A 70 3.17 1.97 5.93
CA ALA A 70 1.76 2.36 5.94
C ALA A 70 0.99 1.73 4.76
N MET A 71 1.57 1.75 3.56
CA MET A 71 1.00 1.11 2.37
C MET A 71 0.70 -0.38 2.63
N GLN A 72 1.71 -1.16 3.08
CA GLN A 72 1.50 -2.59 3.28
C GLN A 72 0.58 -2.89 4.47
N PHE A 73 0.63 -2.12 5.57
CA PHE A 73 -0.28 -2.33 6.70
C PHE A 73 -1.73 -1.99 6.35
N ALA A 74 -1.96 -0.88 5.62
CA ALA A 74 -3.29 -0.53 5.13
C ALA A 74 -3.90 -1.67 4.29
N ALA A 75 -3.11 -2.22 3.37
CA ALA A 75 -3.54 -3.31 2.51
C ALA A 75 -3.75 -4.64 3.28
N ARG A 76 -2.88 -4.93 4.23
CA ARG A 76 -2.90 -6.18 5.01
C ARG A 76 -4.06 -6.24 6.00
N PHE A 77 -4.37 -5.14 6.67
CA PHE A 77 -5.35 -5.08 7.75
C PHE A 77 -6.67 -4.42 7.34
N ASP A 78 -6.79 -3.96 6.10
CA ASP A 78 -7.93 -3.14 5.60
C ASP A 78 -8.12 -1.89 6.48
N PHE A 79 -7.04 -1.13 6.67
CA PHE A 79 -7.02 0.10 7.45
C PHE A 79 -6.95 1.32 6.54
N THR A 80 -7.35 2.47 7.07
CA THR A 80 -7.19 3.78 6.44
C THR A 80 -6.05 4.56 7.11
N LEU A 81 -5.40 5.46 6.36
CA LEU A 81 -4.39 6.33 6.92
C LEU A 81 -5.05 7.56 7.57
N ALA A 82 -4.63 7.92 8.79
CA ALA A 82 -5.08 9.14 9.44
C ALA A 82 -4.64 10.38 8.62
N HIS A 83 -5.48 11.40 8.58
CA HIS A 83 -5.22 12.60 7.75
C HIS A 83 -3.91 13.29 8.14
N GLU A 84 -3.65 13.49 9.43
CA GLU A 84 -2.41 14.07 9.94
C GLU A 84 -1.18 13.22 9.61
N THR A 85 -1.32 11.90 9.57
CA THR A 85 -0.25 10.99 9.14
C THR A 85 0.02 11.14 7.64
N ALA A 86 -1.03 11.29 6.83
CA ALA A 86 -0.87 11.53 5.40
C ALA A 86 -0.14 12.86 5.11
N LEU A 87 -0.44 13.92 5.88
CA LEU A 87 0.27 15.19 5.77
C LEU A 87 1.76 15.05 6.12
N LEU A 88 2.05 14.31 7.19
CA LEU A 88 3.43 14.02 7.59
C LEU A 88 4.18 13.22 6.53
N CYS A 89 3.54 12.20 5.93
CA CYS A 89 4.12 11.43 4.83
C CYS A 89 4.40 12.30 3.60
N ARG A 90 3.52 13.27 3.28
CA ARG A 90 3.74 14.21 2.16
C ARG A 90 4.95 15.10 2.37
N SER A 91 5.21 15.53 3.61
CA SER A 91 6.35 16.42 3.91
C SER A 91 7.71 15.77 3.68
N ILE A 92 7.77 14.45 3.56
CA ILE A 92 9.00 13.68 3.34
C ILE A 92 8.99 12.91 2.00
N VAL A 93 8.18 13.34 1.02
CA VAL A 93 8.07 12.62 -0.26
C VAL A 93 9.43 12.49 -0.96
N ASP A 94 10.26 13.51 -0.93
CA ASP A 94 11.58 13.53 -1.59
C ASP A 94 12.58 12.56 -0.92
N ALA A 95 12.36 12.19 0.33
CA ALA A 95 13.24 11.25 1.05
C ALA A 95 13.11 9.79 0.55
N TYR A 96 12.20 9.49 -0.38
CA TYR A 96 12.14 8.19 -1.06
C TYR A 96 13.49 7.79 -1.68
N HIS A 97 14.22 8.74 -2.25
CA HIS A 97 15.50 8.50 -2.92
C HIS A 97 16.64 8.07 -1.98
N GLU A 98 16.45 8.23 -0.67
CA GLU A 98 17.40 7.77 0.35
C GLU A 98 17.20 6.30 0.73
N LEU A 99 16.09 5.68 0.29
CA LEU A 99 15.74 4.33 0.69
C LEU A 99 16.53 3.28 -0.10
N PRO A 100 17.19 2.32 0.57
CA PRO A 100 17.75 1.15 -0.10
C PRO A 100 16.67 0.34 -0.81
N LEU A 101 16.94 -0.08 -2.05
CA LEU A 101 15.99 -0.80 -2.89
C LEU A 101 15.46 -2.07 -2.23
N GLU A 102 16.31 -2.78 -1.50
CA GLU A 102 15.93 -4.01 -0.79
C GLU A 102 14.87 -3.75 0.29
N ARG A 103 14.95 -2.59 0.97
CA ARG A 103 13.96 -2.20 1.97
C ARG A 103 12.62 -1.85 1.30
N VAL A 104 12.67 -1.11 0.18
CA VAL A 104 11.49 -0.78 -0.63
C VAL A 104 10.82 -2.06 -1.13
N TRP A 105 11.62 -2.95 -1.73
CA TRP A 105 11.13 -4.25 -2.20
C TRP A 105 10.50 -5.08 -1.08
N GLY A 106 11.11 -5.07 0.11
CA GLY A 106 10.58 -5.80 1.26
C GLY A 106 9.16 -5.38 1.67
N GLU A 107 8.80 -4.11 1.53
CA GLU A 107 7.44 -3.64 1.82
C GLU A 107 6.47 -3.96 0.67
N TRP A 108 6.91 -3.87 -0.59
CA TRP A 108 6.13 -4.33 -1.74
C TRP A 108 5.88 -5.84 -1.72
N ASP A 109 6.88 -6.64 -1.31
CA ASP A 109 6.71 -8.08 -1.15
C ASP A 109 5.65 -8.43 -0.09
N LYS A 110 5.65 -7.74 1.05
CA LYS A 110 4.61 -7.89 2.06
C LYS A 110 3.24 -7.45 1.54
N TRP A 111 3.17 -6.34 0.80
CA TRP A 111 1.94 -5.92 0.13
C TRP A 111 1.45 -7.01 -0.83
N ALA A 112 2.33 -7.55 -1.66
CA ALA A 112 1.98 -8.56 -2.65
C ALA A 112 1.56 -9.91 -2.05
N THR A 113 2.10 -10.29 -0.88
CA THR A 113 1.89 -11.63 -0.32
C THR A 113 0.89 -11.70 0.83
N GLN A 114 0.63 -10.56 1.51
CA GLN A 114 -0.14 -10.54 2.76
C GLN A 114 -1.39 -9.66 2.70
N SER A 115 -1.66 -8.98 1.57
CA SER A 115 -2.83 -8.11 1.46
C SER A 115 -4.13 -8.87 1.58
N THR A 116 -5.06 -8.27 2.33
CA THR A 116 -6.48 -8.63 2.35
C THR A 116 -7.31 -7.64 1.51
N ARG A 117 -6.79 -6.42 1.34
CA ARG A 117 -7.37 -5.37 0.52
C ARG A 117 -6.27 -4.50 -0.12
N PRO A 118 -5.68 -4.95 -1.23
CA PRO A 118 -4.55 -4.27 -1.88
C PRO A 118 -4.79 -2.81 -2.22
N SER A 119 -6.03 -2.44 -2.61
CA SER A 119 -6.41 -1.06 -2.93
C SER A 119 -6.15 -0.07 -1.81
N ARG A 120 -6.26 -0.49 -0.53
CA ARG A 120 -5.93 0.38 0.61
C ARG A 120 -4.48 0.84 0.61
N GLY A 121 -3.57 -0.04 0.20
CA GLY A 121 -2.15 0.32 0.08
C GLY A 121 -1.90 1.30 -1.06
N LEU A 122 -2.49 1.05 -2.23
CA LEU A 122 -2.39 1.95 -3.38
C LEU A 122 -2.99 3.34 -3.06
N ALA A 123 -4.10 3.37 -2.33
CA ALA A 123 -4.70 4.62 -1.85
C ALA A 123 -3.78 5.39 -0.88
N VAL A 124 -2.99 4.71 -0.05
CA VAL A 124 -1.96 5.36 0.79
C VAL A 124 -0.91 6.04 -0.09
N LEU A 125 -0.37 5.36 -1.11
CA LEU A 125 0.61 5.97 -2.02
C LEU A 125 0.03 7.20 -2.73
N GLU A 126 -1.22 7.13 -3.18
CA GLU A 126 -1.90 8.27 -3.81
C GLU A 126 -2.13 9.42 -2.81
N GLN A 127 -2.69 9.13 -1.64
CA GLN A 127 -3.01 10.10 -0.61
C GLN A 127 -1.79 10.86 -0.09
N THR A 128 -0.63 10.18 -0.06
CA THR A 128 0.63 10.74 0.44
C THR A 128 1.50 11.39 -0.63
N GLY A 129 1.13 11.28 -1.91
CA GLY A 129 1.93 11.74 -3.04
C GLY A 129 3.08 10.80 -3.42
N TRP A 130 3.29 9.72 -2.67
CA TRP A 130 4.36 8.76 -2.91
C TRP A 130 4.15 7.90 -4.17
N LEU A 131 2.94 7.90 -4.74
CA LEU A 131 2.68 7.27 -6.03
C LEU A 131 3.56 7.84 -7.15
N ALA A 132 4.03 9.09 -7.04
CA ALA A 132 4.91 9.73 -8.02
C ALA A 132 6.26 9.01 -8.19
N HIS A 133 6.72 8.24 -7.18
CA HIS A 133 7.93 7.43 -7.28
C HIS A 133 7.76 6.11 -8.04
N PHE A 134 6.54 5.83 -8.47
CA PHE A 134 6.16 4.68 -9.30
C PHE A 134 5.46 5.20 -10.56
N PRO A 135 6.23 5.82 -11.49
CA PRO A 135 5.66 6.57 -12.63
C PRO A 135 4.78 5.71 -13.52
N GLU A 136 5.06 4.41 -13.63
CA GLU A 136 4.24 3.47 -14.40
C GLU A 136 2.83 3.32 -13.79
N LEU A 137 2.74 3.25 -12.48
CA LEU A 137 1.45 3.21 -11.77
C LEU A 137 0.77 4.59 -11.75
N ALA A 138 1.55 5.64 -11.59
CA ALA A 138 1.03 7.02 -11.61
C ALA A 138 0.40 7.38 -12.96
N ALA A 139 0.94 6.86 -14.06
CA ALA A 139 0.42 7.06 -15.42
C ALA A 139 -0.99 6.46 -15.63
N LEU A 140 -1.38 5.47 -14.82
CA LEU A 140 -2.73 4.88 -14.89
C LEU A 140 -3.82 5.85 -14.41
N ARG A 141 -3.46 6.85 -13.60
CA ARG A 141 -4.39 7.88 -13.13
C ARG A 141 -4.83 8.76 -14.29
N ASN A 142 -6.12 9.07 -14.31
CA ASN A 142 -6.75 9.85 -15.36
C ASN A 142 -6.63 9.24 -16.77
N CYS A 143 -6.11 8.01 -16.91
CA CYS A 143 -6.17 7.27 -18.16
C CYS A 143 -7.62 6.81 -18.39
N PRO A 144 -8.34 7.37 -19.39
CA PRO A 144 -9.75 7.14 -19.51
C PRO A 144 -10.07 5.73 -20.04
N GLN A 145 -11.22 5.21 -19.63
CA GLN A 145 -11.78 3.97 -20.13
C GLN A 145 -13.22 4.19 -20.60
N GLU A 146 -13.76 3.23 -21.35
CA GLU A 146 -15.15 3.31 -21.80
C GLU A 146 -16.09 3.12 -20.60
N PRO A 147 -16.92 4.12 -20.22
CA PRO A 147 -17.75 4.06 -19.03
C PRO A 147 -18.79 2.93 -19.00
N GLU A 148 -19.21 2.48 -20.20
CA GLU A 148 -20.15 1.36 -20.33
C GLU A 148 -19.58 0.06 -19.76
N TRP A 149 -18.26 -0.15 -19.87
CA TRP A 149 -17.57 -1.36 -19.41
C TRP A 149 -16.76 -1.16 -18.12
N HIS A 150 -16.41 0.11 -17.84
CA HIS A 150 -15.60 0.51 -16.70
C HIS A 150 -16.26 1.66 -15.92
N PRO A 151 -17.42 1.40 -15.27
CA PRO A 151 -18.12 2.41 -14.50
C PRO A 151 -17.33 2.88 -13.28
N GLU A 152 -16.29 2.14 -12.88
CA GLU A 152 -15.37 2.47 -11.78
C GLU A 152 -14.45 3.66 -12.10
N GLY A 153 -14.35 4.08 -13.38
CA GLY A 153 -13.60 5.26 -13.81
C GLY A 153 -12.33 4.97 -14.59
N ASP A 154 -11.19 5.56 -14.16
CA ASP A 154 -9.91 5.45 -14.86
C ASP A 154 -9.22 4.09 -14.63
N VAL A 155 -8.11 3.89 -15.37
CA VAL A 155 -7.35 2.62 -15.30
C VAL A 155 -6.77 2.37 -13.91
N PHE A 156 -6.41 3.42 -13.14
CA PHE A 156 -5.90 3.23 -11.78
C PHE A 156 -6.97 2.66 -10.83
N ASN A 157 -8.19 3.20 -10.89
CA ASN A 157 -9.33 2.67 -10.15
C ASN A 157 -9.66 1.24 -10.55
N HIS A 158 -9.67 0.96 -11.88
CA HIS A 158 -9.85 -0.40 -12.40
C HIS A 158 -8.81 -1.36 -11.81
N THR A 159 -7.54 -1.02 -11.87
CA THR A 159 -6.44 -1.83 -11.34
C THR A 159 -6.61 -2.11 -9.83
N GLN A 160 -7.02 -1.11 -9.05
CA GLN A 160 -7.33 -1.29 -7.63
C GLN A 160 -8.46 -2.33 -7.42
N HIS A 161 -9.53 -2.24 -8.20
CA HIS A 161 -10.64 -3.19 -8.13
C HIS A 161 -10.22 -4.60 -8.53
N CYS A 162 -9.39 -4.76 -9.56
CA CYS A 162 -8.84 -6.04 -9.99
C CYS A 162 -7.97 -6.68 -8.90
N CYS A 163 -7.10 -5.90 -8.26
CA CYS A 163 -6.29 -6.38 -7.14
C CYS A 163 -7.15 -6.85 -5.96
N ASP A 164 -8.18 -6.08 -5.59
CA ASP A 164 -9.11 -6.43 -4.51
C ASP A 164 -9.98 -7.66 -4.87
N ALA A 165 -10.30 -7.86 -6.14
CA ALA A 165 -11.02 -9.03 -6.60
C ALA A 165 -10.15 -10.29 -6.53
N LEU A 166 -8.89 -10.21 -6.98
CA LEU A 166 -7.94 -11.32 -6.97
C LEU A 166 -7.80 -11.94 -5.57
N VAL A 167 -7.61 -11.12 -4.54
CA VAL A 167 -7.36 -11.64 -3.18
C VAL A 167 -8.55 -12.33 -2.54
N LYS A 168 -9.74 -12.20 -3.13
CA LYS A 168 -10.96 -12.91 -2.71
C LYS A 168 -11.09 -14.29 -3.34
N LEU A 169 -10.37 -14.56 -4.44
CA LEU A 169 -10.45 -15.80 -5.19
C LEU A 169 -9.75 -16.96 -4.47
N GLN A 170 -10.28 -18.17 -4.65
CA GLN A 170 -9.72 -19.38 -4.05
C GLN A 170 -8.26 -19.65 -4.51
N PRO A 171 -7.88 -19.43 -5.79
CA PRO A 171 -6.49 -19.61 -6.23
C PRO A 171 -5.49 -18.72 -5.47
N TRP A 172 -5.88 -17.50 -5.06
CA TRP A 172 -5.07 -16.64 -4.19
C TRP A 172 -5.00 -17.21 -2.77
N LYS A 173 -6.14 -17.56 -2.18
CA LYS A 173 -6.23 -17.97 -0.77
C LYS A 173 -5.40 -19.23 -0.48
N SER A 174 -5.37 -20.16 -1.43
CA SER A 174 -4.62 -21.42 -1.34
C SER A 174 -3.16 -21.35 -1.80
N ALA A 175 -2.75 -20.21 -2.39
CA ALA A 175 -1.40 -20.03 -2.92
C ALA A 175 -0.37 -19.82 -1.82
N ASP A 176 0.86 -20.28 -2.04
CA ASP A 176 2.03 -19.90 -1.27
C ASP A 176 2.46 -18.45 -1.56
N SER A 177 3.41 -17.92 -0.80
CA SER A 177 3.88 -16.55 -0.94
C SER A 177 4.48 -16.25 -2.31
N HIS A 178 5.19 -17.21 -2.93
CA HIS A 178 5.77 -17.03 -4.26
C HIS A 178 4.68 -16.83 -5.31
N ARG A 179 3.65 -17.69 -5.30
CA ARG A 179 2.54 -17.60 -6.24
C ARG A 179 1.65 -16.37 -5.99
N ARG A 180 1.44 -16.00 -4.72
CA ARG A 180 0.71 -14.76 -4.36
C ARG A 180 1.42 -13.53 -4.93
N ARG A 181 2.73 -13.42 -4.74
CA ARG A 181 3.55 -12.35 -5.30
C ARG A 181 3.35 -12.25 -6.80
N PHE A 182 3.56 -13.36 -7.51
CA PHE A 182 3.40 -13.41 -8.96
C PHE A 182 2.00 -12.96 -9.41
N LEU A 183 0.95 -13.50 -8.80
CA LEU A 183 -0.42 -13.20 -9.18
C LEU A 183 -0.79 -11.74 -8.93
N LEU A 184 -0.40 -11.18 -7.78
CA LEU A 184 -0.79 -9.80 -7.46
C LEU A 184 -0.01 -8.78 -8.29
N PHE A 185 1.28 -9.00 -8.54
CA PHE A 185 2.03 -8.16 -9.47
C PHE A 185 1.53 -8.29 -10.91
N ALA A 186 1.20 -9.49 -11.38
CA ALA A 186 0.61 -9.66 -12.71
C ALA A 186 -0.70 -8.86 -12.86
N VAL A 187 -1.56 -8.83 -11.82
CA VAL A 187 -2.77 -8.01 -11.83
C VAL A 187 -2.45 -6.52 -11.68
N LEU A 188 -1.46 -6.14 -10.87
CA LEU A 188 -1.06 -4.74 -10.72
C LEU A 188 -0.56 -4.15 -12.04
N THR A 189 0.12 -4.95 -12.86
CA THR A 189 0.84 -4.48 -14.06
C THR A 189 0.10 -4.74 -15.37
N HIS A 190 -1.04 -5.47 -15.36
CA HIS A 190 -1.71 -5.93 -16.58
C HIS A 190 -2.11 -4.82 -17.57
N ASP A 191 -2.34 -3.62 -17.06
CA ASP A 191 -2.83 -2.47 -17.82
C ASP A 191 -1.79 -1.33 -17.99
N LEU A 192 -0.51 -1.55 -17.64
CA LEU A 192 0.53 -0.53 -17.75
C LEU A 192 0.73 0.02 -19.18
N GLY A 193 0.31 -0.70 -20.20
CA GLY A 193 0.35 -0.23 -21.59
C GLY A 193 -0.81 0.67 -21.99
N LYS A 194 -1.88 0.77 -21.20
CA LYS A 194 -3.05 1.59 -21.56
C LYS A 194 -2.73 3.08 -21.70
N PRO A 195 -1.92 3.72 -20.84
CA PRO A 195 -1.62 5.15 -21.00
C PRO A 195 -1.04 5.52 -22.37
N SER A 196 -0.26 4.65 -23.00
CA SER A 196 0.37 4.90 -24.31
C SER A 196 -0.49 4.47 -25.51
N THR A 197 -1.55 3.67 -25.28
CA THR A 197 -2.36 3.09 -26.37
C THR A 197 -3.80 3.55 -26.36
N THR A 198 -4.25 4.24 -25.30
CA THR A 198 -5.64 4.69 -25.19
C THR A 198 -5.91 5.87 -26.11
N ILE A 199 -6.87 5.69 -27.01
CA ILE A 199 -7.32 6.69 -27.96
C ILE A 199 -8.85 6.75 -28.02
N ARG A 200 -9.39 7.89 -28.47
CA ARG A 200 -10.79 7.99 -28.90
C ARG A 200 -10.92 7.41 -30.30
N SER A 201 -11.63 6.31 -30.43
CA SER A 201 -11.88 5.63 -31.70
C SER A 201 -13.29 5.91 -32.20
N HIS A 202 -13.40 6.26 -33.47
CA HIS A 202 -14.67 6.46 -34.16
C HIS A 202 -15.02 5.19 -34.95
N ARG A 203 -16.02 4.44 -34.48
CA ARG A 203 -16.57 3.29 -35.23
C ARG A 203 -18.08 3.45 -35.38
N ARG A 204 -18.59 3.44 -36.65
CA ARG A 204 -20.01 3.45 -36.96
C ARG A 204 -20.81 4.49 -36.14
N GLU A 205 -20.42 5.76 -36.25
CA GLU A 205 -21.07 6.91 -35.56
C GLU A 205 -20.97 6.94 -34.02
N VAL A 206 -20.30 5.93 -33.42
CA VAL A 206 -20.06 5.89 -31.97
C VAL A 206 -18.61 6.22 -31.70
N VAL A 207 -18.38 7.16 -30.78
CA VAL A 207 -17.06 7.51 -30.28
C VAL A 207 -16.83 6.78 -28.95
N ARG A 208 -15.79 5.95 -28.88
CA ARG A 208 -15.47 5.17 -27.69
C ARG A 208 -13.98 5.22 -27.36
N TRP A 209 -13.65 5.08 -26.10
CA TRP A 209 -12.27 4.86 -25.66
C TRP A 209 -11.85 3.41 -25.99
N THR A 210 -10.67 3.26 -26.59
CA THR A 210 -10.09 1.95 -26.90
C THR A 210 -8.59 1.96 -26.62
N SER A 211 -8.05 0.83 -26.17
CA SER A 211 -6.63 0.67 -25.81
C SER A 211 -6.05 -0.56 -26.54
N ALA A 212 -6.25 -0.62 -27.86
CA ALA A 212 -5.79 -1.75 -28.66
C ALA A 212 -4.27 -1.91 -28.59
N GLY A 213 -3.79 -3.12 -28.30
CA GLY A 213 -2.37 -3.46 -28.18
C GLY A 213 -1.73 -3.08 -26.85
N HIS A 214 -2.52 -2.72 -25.85
CA HIS A 214 -1.97 -2.37 -24.51
C HIS A 214 -1.19 -3.50 -23.86
N GLU A 215 -1.55 -4.77 -24.11
CA GLU A 215 -0.83 -5.94 -23.58
C GLU A 215 0.61 -5.98 -24.11
N ALA A 216 0.78 -5.78 -25.42
CA ALA A 216 2.10 -5.75 -26.04
C ALA A 216 2.92 -4.53 -25.61
N ALA A 217 2.27 -3.37 -25.45
CA ALA A 217 2.91 -2.14 -24.98
C ALA A 217 3.28 -2.21 -23.49
N GLY A 218 2.49 -2.90 -22.68
CA GLY A 218 2.70 -3.03 -21.23
C GLY A 218 3.79 -4.03 -20.86
N GLY A 219 4.00 -5.08 -21.67
CA GLY A 219 4.97 -6.14 -21.37
C GLY A 219 6.39 -5.66 -21.02
N PRO A 220 7.00 -4.74 -21.80
CA PRO A 220 8.32 -4.18 -21.48
C PRO A 220 8.35 -3.27 -20.25
N ILE A 221 7.20 -2.79 -19.79
CA ILE A 221 7.06 -1.88 -18.65
C ILE A 221 6.90 -2.67 -17.35
N ALA A 222 6.24 -3.83 -17.39
CA ALA A 222 5.96 -4.71 -16.26
C ALA A 222 7.20 -5.50 -15.81
#